data_9799414b957aba37942ae3023992a014
#
_entry.id   9799414b957aba37942ae3023992a014
#
_cell.length_a   1.000
_cell.length_b   1.000
_cell.length_c   1.000
_cell.angle_alpha   90.00
_cell.angle_beta   90.00
_cell.angle_gamma   90.00
#
_symmetry.space_group_name_H-M   'P 1'
#
loop_
_entity.id
_entity.type
_entity.pdbx_description
1 polymer ?
#
loop_
_entity_poly.entity_id
_entity_poly.type
_entity_poly.pdbx_seq_one_letter_code
_entity_poly.pdbx_strand_id
1 'polypeptide(L)'
;FFDTGQSTAVTSAGKKLYSTRVIPYRGSWLDLEFDPKDLIQVRIDRRRKLHGTVLLKALGYSPEELLSFFYAPELIKIDGRKLSKKVSAPERLLGQRATKSVKSDDGETIVREGRKFTQAAVRKIREAGIEWIPIGLDDLVRDDGVKRVAPEDIVDETTGEVILECNESITEEILEELRKRNLLEFQLLYLDPVTTGTAIHDTLNADKTMTKEE
;
A
#
# COMPACT_ATOMS: atom_id res chain seq x y z
N PHE A 1 -22.08 19.10 -8.87
CA PHE A 1 -21.10 20.02 -8.26
C PHE A 1 -20.23 19.23 -7.28
N PHE A 2 -18.95 19.40 -7.38
CA PHE A 2 -17.97 18.72 -6.55
C PHE A 2 -17.22 19.79 -5.74
N ASP A 3 -17.39 19.78 -4.42
CA ASP A 3 -16.70 20.68 -3.51
C ASP A 3 -15.57 19.94 -2.78
N THR A 4 -14.35 20.40 -2.97
CA THR A 4 -13.18 19.94 -2.23
C THR A 4 -12.82 20.99 -1.21
N GLY A 5 -13.16 20.75 0.04
CA GLY A 5 -12.86 21.68 1.14
C GLY A 5 -11.91 21.05 2.15
N GLN A 6 -11.04 21.88 2.70
CA GLN A 6 -10.53 21.59 4.02
C GLN A 6 -11.68 21.77 5.00
N SER A 7 -12.07 20.72 5.73
CA SER A 7 -12.96 20.91 6.86
C SER A 7 -12.31 21.93 7.79
N THR A 8 -13.09 22.89 8.28
CA THR A 8 -12.66 23.79 9.36
C THR A 8 -12.48 23.05 10.70
N ALA A 9 -12.83 21.74 10.73
CA ALA A 9 -12.60 20.91 11.88
C ALA A 9 -11.11 20.61 12.04
N VAL A 10 -10.53 21.20 13.06
CA VAL A 10 -9.17 20.92 13.51
C VAL A 10 -9.28 20.05 14.75
N THR A 11 -8.56 18.94 14.79
CA THR A 11 -8.49 18.11 15.99
C THR A 11 -7.86 18.89 17.15
N SER A 12 -8.07 18.46 18.38
CA SER A 12 -7.42 19.04 19.57
C SER A 12 -5.89 19.07 19.45
N ALA A 13 -5.31 18.20 18.62
CA ALA A 13 -3.88 18.15 18.32
C ALA A 13 -3.44 19.06 17.13
N GLY A 14 -4.35 19.89 16.59
CA GLY A 14 -4.04 20.81 15.48
C GLY A 14 -4.03 20.15 14.08
N LYS A 15 -4.42 18.89 13.95
CA LYS A 15 -4.49 18.17 12.66
C LYS A 15 -5.70 18.65 11.87
N LYS A 16 -5.45 19.08 10.62
CA LYS A 16 -6.52 19.44 9.67
C LYS A 16 -7.16 18.16 9.11
N LEU A 17 -8.48 18.08 9.16
CA LEU A 17 -9.25 17.01 8.54
C LEU A 17 -9.70 17.46 7.14
N TYR A 18 -9.51 16.59 6.16
CA TYR A 18 -9.95 16.83 4.80
C TYR A 18 -11.35 16.24 4.60
N SER A 19 -12.17 16.95 3.83
CA SER A 19 -13.48 16.47 3.43
C SER A 19 -13.79 16.90 2.01
N THR A 20 -14.67 16.15 1.36
CA THR A 20 -15.19 16.49 0.05
C THR A 20 -16.69 16.20 0.01
N ARG A 21 -17.42 16.94 -0.81
CA ARG A 21 -18.86 16.78 -0.97
C ARG A 21 -19.22 16.67 -2.44
N VAL A 22 -19.99 15.66 -2.77
CA VAL A 22 -20.59 15.49 -4.08
C VAL A 22 -22.05 15.93 -3.98
N ILE A 23 -22.41 16.96 -4.74
CA ILE A 23 -23.77 17.53 -4.81
C ILE A 23 -24.32 17.19 -6.20
N PRO A 24 -25.21 16.19 -6.32
CA PRO A 24 -25.81 15.86 -7.60
C PRO A 24 -26.82 16.91 -8.00
N TYR A 25 -27.13 17.01 -9.29
CA TYR A 25 -28.21 17.87 -9.78
C TYR A 25 -29.58 17.48 -9.15
N ARG A 26 -29.77 16.15 -8.95
CA ARG A 26 -30.96 15.59 -8.29
C ARG A 26 -30.55 14.35 -7.51
N GLY A 27 -30.92 14.29 -6.22
CA GLY A 27 -30.60 13.16 -5.33
C GLY A 27 -29.93 13.60 -4.04
N SER A 28 -29.53 12.63 -3.25
CA SER A 28 -28.91 12.83 -1.94
C SER A 28 -27.46 13.32 -2.05
N TRP A 29 -27.04 14.14 -1.14
CA TRP A 29 -25.65 14.57 -1.02
C TRP A 29 -24.77 13.46 -0.46
N LEU A 30 -23.55 13.39 -0.97
CA LEU A 30 -22.53 12.44 -0.52
C LEU A 30 -21.37 13.24 0.08
N ASP A 31 -21.13 13.08 1.37
CA ASP A 31 -19.99 13.64 2.07
C ASP A 31 -18.95 12.52 2.29
N LEU A 32 -17.70 12.78 1.93
CA LEU A 32 -16.54 11.96 2.25
C LEU A 32 -15.62 12.78 3.15
N GLU A 33 -15.20 12.23 4.27
CA GLU A 33 -14.36 12.93 5.23
C GLU A 33 -13.35 12.00 5.89
N PHE A 34 -12.19 12.53 6.24
CA PHE A 34 -11.26 11.84 7.10
C PHE A 34 -11.65 12.05 8.57
N ASP A 35 -11.60 11.00 9.34
CA ASP A 35 -11.73 11.10 10.80
C ASP A 35 -10.36 11.41 11.46
N PRO A 36 -10.30 11.68 12.77
CA PRO A 36 -9.05 11.92 13.48
C PRO A 36 -8.03 10.77 13.42
N LYS A 37 -8.49 9.56 13.10
CA LYS A 37 -7.66 8.35 12.94
C LYS A 37 -7.23 8.09 11.50
N ASP A 38 -7.46 9.04 10.59
CA ASP A 38 -7.24 8.91 9.15
C ASP A 38 -8.10 7.86 8.44
N LEU A 39 -9.19 7.41 9.06
CA LEU A 39 -10.15 6.55 8.39
C LEU A 39 -11.06 7.35 7.48
N ILE A 40 -11.37 6.80 6.33
CA ILE A 40 -12.29 7.41 5.38
C ILE A 40 -13.72 7.09 5.82
N GLN A 41 -14.47 8.15 6.12
CA GLN A 41 -15.88 8.06 6.49
C GLN A 41 -16.74 8.61 5.36
N VAL A 42 -17.89 8.00 5.17
CA VAL A 42 -18.89 8.45 4.20
C VAL A 42 -20.21 8.74 4.91
N ARG A 43 -20.90 9.79 4.47
CA ARG A 43 -22.24 10.14 4.94
C ARG A 43 -23.12 10.45 3.74
N ILE A 44 -24.26 9.78 3.66
CA ILE A 44 -25.27 10.01 2.63
C ILE A 44 -26.41 10.80 3.27
N ASP A 45 -26.74 11.94 2.66
CA ASP A 45 -27.87 12.81 3.07
C ASP A 45 -27.85 13.19 4.55
N ARG A 46 -26.65 13.47 5.09
CA ARG A 46 -26.39 13.83 6.50
C ARG A 46 -26.82 12.77 7.53
N ARG A 47 -27.03 11.51 7.11
CA ARG A 47 -27.34 10.38 8.00
C ARG A 47 -26.11 9.92 8.77
N ARG A 48 -26.19 8.74 9.39
CA ARG A 48 -25.08 8.11 10.14
C ARG A 48 -23.84 7.93 9.24
N LYS A 49 -22.66 8.18 9.79
CA LYS A 49 -21.39 7.90 9.14
C LYS A 49 -21.18 6.40 9.02
N LEU A 50 -20.66 5.99 7.88
CA LEU A 50 -20.21 4.63 7.58
C LEU A 50 -18.75 4.71 7.13
N HIS A 51 -18.04 3.60 7.16
CA HIS A 51 -16.72 3.53 6.52
C HIS A 51 -16.86 3.72 5.01
N GLY A 52 -15.95 4.46 4.39
CA GLY A 52 -15.99 4.72 2.95
C GLY A 52 -15.90 3.44 2.12
N THR A 53 -15.23 2.42 2.64
CA THR A 53 -15.10 1.10 2.05
C THR A 53 -16.43 0.35 1.95
N VAL A 54 -17.36 0.55 2.89
CA VAL A 54 -18.73 -0.01 2.82
C VAL A 54 -19.44 0.49 1.57
N LEU A 55 -19.36 1.79 1.28
CA LEU A 55 -19.96 2.34 0.07
C LEU A 55 -19.31 1.76 -1.19
N LEU A 56 -17.96 1.67 -1.21
CA LEU A 56 -17.23 1.16 -2.36
C LEU A 56 -17.54 -0.32 -2.61
N LYS A 57 -17.61 -1.15 -1.56
CA LYS A 57 -18.04 -2.54 -1.64
C LYS A 57 -19.49 -2.66 -2.13
N ALA A 58 -20.40 -1.81 -1.66
CA ALA A 58 -21.78 -1.77 -2.14
C ALA A 58 -21.89 -1.39 -3.63
N LEU A 59 -20.94 -0.60 -4.16
CA LEU A 59 -20.82 -0.31 -5.59
C LEU A 59 -20.23 -1.46 -6.40
N GLY A 60 -19.73 -2.51 -5.75
CA GLY A 60 -19.24 -3.74 -6.36
C GLY A 60 -17.73 -3.88 -6.43
N TYR A 61 -16.97 -2.96 -5.80
CA TYR A 61 -15.51 -3.10 -5.73
C TYR A 61 -15.11 -4.11 -4.65
N SER A 62 -14.22 -5.02 -4.98
CA SER A 62 -13.62 -5.92 -4.00
C SER A 62 -12.48 -5.23 -3.21
N PRO A 63 -12.07 -5.75 -2.05
CA PRO A 63 -10.91 -5.23 -1.31
C PRO A 63 -9.64 -5.20 -2.16
N GLU A 64 -9.38 -6.23 -2.96
CA GLU A 64 -8.23 -6.37 -3.85
C GLU A 64 -8.23 -5.29 -4.93
N GLU A 65 -9.40 -5.05 -5.55
CA GLU A 65 -9.57 -3.98 -6.56
C GLU A 65 -9.33 -2.61 -5.95
N LEU A 66 -9.83 -2.36 -4.74
CA LEU A 66 -9.60 -1.10 -4.02
C LEU A 66 -8.13 -0.90 -3.72
N LEU A 67 -7.45 -1.91 -3.17
CA LEU A 67 -6.03 -1.82 -2.86
C LEU A 67 -5.19 -1.58 -4.13
N SER A 68 -5.47 -2.32 -5.20
CA SER A 68 -4.75 -2.19 -6.48
C SER A 68 -5.02 -0.85 -7.18
N PHE A 69 -6.18 -0.23 -6.95
CA PHE A 69 -6.52 1.08 -7.50
C PHE A 69 -5.73 2.21 -6.81
N PHE A 70 -5.59 2.16 -5.49
CA PHE A 70 -4.94 3.24 -4.73
C PHE A 70 -3.44 3.02 -4.56
N TYR A 71 -2.96 1.79 -4.57
CA TYR A 71 -1.57 1.44 -4.31
C TYR A 71 -0.97 0.65 -5.46
N ALA A 72 0.29 0.87 -5.73
CA ALA A 72 0.99 0.13 -6.77
C ALA A 72 1.69 -1.09 -6.18
N PRO A 73 1.44 -2.30 -6.70
CA PRO A 73 2.11 -3.50 -6.26
C PRO A 73 3.59 -3.50 -6.66
N GLU A 74 4.42 -4.01 -5.77
CA GLU A 74 5.83 -4.31 -5.99
C GLU A 74 5.99 -5.84 -5.99
N LEU A 75 6.60 -6.38 -7.05
CA LEU A 75 6.90 -7.79 -7.13
C LEU A 75 8.17 -8.08 -6.33
N ILE A 76 8.06 -9.01 -5.39
CA ILE A 76 9.15 -9.47 -4.53
C ILE A 76 9.57 -10.88 -4.97
N LYS A 77 10.87 -11.12 -4.97
CA LYS A 77 11.44 -12.43 -5.26
C LYS A 77 12.34 -12.90 -4.13
N ILE A 78 12.18 -14.17 -3.77
CA ILE A 78 13.03 -14.88 -2.82
C ILE A 78 14.02 -15.76 -3.58
N ASP A 79 15.30 -15.62 -3.31
CA ASP A 79 16.36 -16.50 -3.80
C ASP A 79 17.18 -17.00 -2.60
N GLY A 80 16.82 -18.16 -2.08
CA GLY A 80 17.35 -18.69 -0.83
C GLY A 80 17.11 -17.72 0.34
N ARG A 81 18.19 -17.09 0.85
CA ARG A 81 18.12 -16.05 1.88
C ARG A 81 18.08 -14.63 1.33
N LYS A 82 18.28 -14.46 0.04
CA LYS A 82 18.29 -13.14 -0.60
C LYS A 82 16.87 -12.75 -0.99
N LEU A 83 16.59 -11.47 -0.82
CA LEU A 83 15.34 -10.84 -1.23
C LEU A 83 15.65 -9.78 -2.28
N SER A 84 14.82 -9.68 -3.27
CA SER A 84 14.91 -8.64 -4.30
C SER A 84 13.52 -8.14 -4.66
N LYS A 85 13.43 -6.88 -5.07
CA LYS A 85 12.19 -6.30 -5.59
C LYS A 85 12.36 -5.84 -7.03
N LYS A 86 11.31 -6.02 -7.82
CA LYS A 86 11.27 -5.57 -9.21
C LYS A 86 11.10 -4.06 -9.28
N VAL A 87 11.90 -3.42 -10.13
CA VAL A 87 11.86 -1.98 -10.37
C VAL A 87 11.02 -1.72 -11.62
N SER A 88 9.71 -1.67 -11.46
CA SER A 88 8.79 -1.36 -12.57
C SER A 88 8.82 0.13 -12.96
N ALA A 89 9.07 1.01 -11.99
CA ALA A 89 9.19 2.45 -12.18
C ALA A 89 10.29 2.98 -11.26
N PRO A 90 11.54 3.20 -11.77
CA PRO A 90 12.67 3.66 -10.96
C PRO A 90 12.39 4.96 -10.19
N GLU A 91 11.50 5.83 -10.68
CA GLU A 91 11.11 7.08 -10.04
C GLU A 91 10.48 6.87 -8.65
N ARG A 92 9.81 5.74 -8.43
CA ARG A 92 9.19 5.39 -7.15
C ARG A 92 10.21 5.10 -6.04
N LEU A 93 11.46 4.83 -6.41
CA LEU A 93 12.55 4.66 -5.46
C LEU A 93 13.02 5.99 -4.86
N LEU A 94 12.73 7.12 -5.53
CA LEU A 94 13.20 8.44 -5.11
C LEU A 94 12.81 8.73 -3.65
N GLY A 95 13.82 9.06 -2.83
CA GLY A 95 13.63 9.34 -1.41
C GLY A 95 13.54 8.11 -0.50
N GLN A 96 13.25 6.91 -1.04
CA GLN A 96 13.31 5.67 -0.27
C GLN A 96 14.75 5.40 0.18
N ARG A 97 14.92 4.63 1.26
CA ARG A 97 16.23 4.23 1.78
C ARG A 97 16.58 2.83 1.29
N ALA A 98 17.75 2.68 0.70
CA ALA A 98 18.24 1.36 0.28
C ALA A 98 18.59 0.52 1.51
N THR A 99 17.98 -0.65 1.66
CA THR A 99 18.25 -1.61 2.74
C THR A 99 19.42 -2.52 2.41
N LYS A 100 19.79 -2.62 1.13
CA LYS A 100 21.01 -3.27 0.63
C LYS A 100 21.67 -2.42 -0.45
N SER A 101 22.98 -2.61 -0.63
CA SER A 101 23.71 -1.89 -1.68
C SER A 101 23.27 -2.34 -3.06
N VAL A 102 22.91 -1.38 -3.91
CA VAL A 102 22.54 -1.60 -5.32
C VAL A 102 23.78 -1.37 -6.19
N LYS A 103 24.10 -2.35 -7.03
CA LYS A 103 25.24 -2.33 -7.95
C LYS A 103 24.76 -2.49 -9.39
N SER A 104 25.50 -1.92 -10.34
CA SER A 104 25.36 -2.23 -11.76
C SER A 104 26.01 -3.58 -12.10
N ASP A 105 25.75 -4.08 -13.29
CA ASP A 105 26.35 -5.33 -13.80
C ASP A 105 27.88 -5.24 -13.88
N ASP A 106 28.42 -4.03 -14.09
CA ASP A 106 29.86 -3.74 -14.08
C ASP A 106 30.49 -3.73 -12.68
N GLY A 107 29.68 -3.94 -11.63
CA GLY A 107 30.11 -3.94 -10.23
C GLY A 107 30.19 -2.55 -9.58
N GLU A 108 29.88 -1.46 -10.29
CA GLU A 108 29.83 -0.12 -9.72
C GLU A 108 28.69 -0.02 -8.71
N THR A 109 28.97 0.53 -7.53
CA THR A 109 27.95 0.77 -6.52
C THR A 109 27.17 2.03 -6.84
N ILE A 110 25.89 1.90 -7.21
CA ILE A 110 25.00 3.02 -7.51
C ILE A 110 24.45 3.63 -6.21
N VAL A 111 23.99 2.78 -5.29
CA VAL A 111 23.48 3.21 -3.97
C VAL A 111 24.06 2.29 -2.91
N ARG A 112 24.60 2.85 -1.84
CA ARG A 112 25.08 2.07 -0.68
C ARG A 112 23.93 1.80 0.28
N GLU A 113 23.99 0.69 0.97
CA GLU A 113 23.10 0.35 2.08
C GLU A 113 22.92 1.53 3.04
N GLY A 114 21.71 1.79 3.49
CA GLY A 114 21.34 2.88 4.39
C GLY A 114 21.23 4.26 3.72
N ARG A 115 21.57 4.43 2.44
CA ARG A 115 21.47 5.72 1.73
C ARG A 115 20.15 5.85 0.99
N LYS A 116 19.66 7.08 0.84
CA LYS A 116 18.45 7.39 0.06
C LYS A 116 18.75 7.32 -1.44
N PHE A 117 17.78 6.82 -2.20
CA PHE A 117 17.80 6.92 -3.65
C PHE A 117 17.65 8.39 -4.06
N THR A 118 18.70 8.94 -4.65
CA THR A 118 18.72 10.28 -5.22
C THR A 118 18.27 10.26 -6.68
N GLN A 119 17.92 11.42 -7.23
CA GLN A 119 17.55 11.54 -8.65
C GLN A 119 18.66 11.03 -9.59
N ALA A 120 19.93 11.27 -9.23
CA ALA A 120 21.08 10.76 -9.97
C ALA A 120 21.16 9.21 -9.92
N ALA A 121 20.90 8.61 -8.75
CA ALA A 121 20.89 7.17 -8.58
C ALA A 121 19.74 6.53 -9.38
N VAL A 122 18.54 7.09 -9.33
CA VAL A 122 17.36 6.66 -10.10
C VAL A 122 17.65 6.69 -11.60
N ARG A 123 18.29 7.77 -12.08
CA ARG A 123 18.72 7.87 -13.48
C ARG A 123 19.71 6.76 -13.86
N LYS A 124 20.74 6.51 -13.04
CA LYS A 124 21.72 5.44 -13.25
C LYS A 124 21.06 4.05 -13.28
N ILE A 125 20.12 3.77 -12.39
CA ILE A 125 19.34 2.51 -12.37
C ILE A 125 18.60 2.31 -13.70
N ARG A 126 17.96 3.39 -14.21
CA ARG A 126 17.26 3.36 -15.50
C ARG A 126 18.22 3.14 -16.67
N GLU A 127 19.32 3.90 -16.73
CA GLU A 127 20.35 3.82 -17.79
C GLU A 127 21.02 2.45 -17.81
N ALA A 128 21.25 1.83 -16.64
CA ALA A 128 21.81 0.49 -16.51
C ALA A 128 20.79 -0.64 -16.75
N GLY A 129 19.49 -0.32 -16.94
CA GLY A 129 18.44 -1.33 -17.18
C GLY A 129 18.23 -2.28 -15.99
N ILE A 130 18.52 -1.85 -14.77
CA ILE A 130 18.39 -2.71 -13.59
C ILE A 130 16.92 -2.99 -13.31
N GLU A 131 16.49 -4.21 -13.51
CA GLU A 131 15.12 -4.66 -13.26
C GLU A 131 14.89 -5.11 -11.82
N TRP A 132 15.92 -5.60 -11.14
CA TRP A 132 15.82 -6.13 -9.78
C TRP A 132 16.84 -5.47 -8.86
N ILE A 133 16.39 -5.00 -7.71
CA ILE A 133 17.28 -4.47 -6.67
C ILE A 133 17.23 -5.36 -5.43
N PRO A 134 18.40 -5.63 -4.81
CA PRO A 134 18.45 -6.38 -3.57
C PRO A 134 17.83 -5.56 -2.42
N ILE A 135 17.07 -6.24 -1.57
CA ILE A 135 16.47 -5.68 -0.35
C ILE A 135 16.84 -6.50 0.88
N GLY A 136 16.82 -5.88 2.04
CA GLY A 136 16.95 -6.56 3.32
C GLY A 136 15.59 -7.02 3.85
N LEU A 137 15.59 -7.90 4.84
CA LEU A 137 14.37 -8.30 5.54
C LEU A 137 13.67 -7.08 6.17
N ASP A 138 14.46 -6.14 6.67
CA ASP A 138 14.02 -4.85 7.20
C ASP A 138 13.31 -3.93 6.19
N ASP A 139 13.33 -4.23 4.90
CA ASP A 139 12.49 -3.54 3.92
C ASP A 139 11.05 -4.10 3.88
N LEU A 140 10.88 -5.36 4.23
CA LEU A 140 9.59 -6.04 4.22
C LEU A 140 8.89 -5.98 5.59
N VAL A 141 9.66 -6.24 6.65
CA VAL A 141 9.16 -6.27 8.04
C VAL A 141 9.76 -5.08 8.79
N ARG A 142 9.03 -3.97 8.81
CA ARG A 142 9.46 -2.70 9.45
C ARG A 142 8.54 -2.34 10.59
N ASP A 143 9.12 -1.66 11.58
CA ASP A 143 8.39 -1.11 12.72
C ASP A 143 8.37 0.44 12.71
N ASP A 144 8.66 1.05 11.56
CA ASP A 144 8.76 2.51 11.38
C ASP A 144 7.47 3.17 10.84
N GLY A 145 6.35 2.44 10.87
CA GLY A 145 5.05 2.87 10.35
C GLY A 145 4.84 2.63 8.86
N VAL A 146 5.88 2.23 8.11
CA VAL A 146 5.75 1.74 6.73
C VAL A 146 5.27 0.30 6.77
N LYS A 147 4.22 0.00 6.02
CA LYS A 147 3.65 -1.35 5.97
C LYS A 147 3.86 -1.97 4.59
N ARG A 148 4.02 -3.28 4.58
CA ARG A 148 3.98 -4.12 3.38
C ARG A 148 2.81 -5.07 3.52
N VAL A 149 1.80 -4.91 2.68
CA VAL A 149 0.56 -5.70 2.76
C VAL A 149 0.31 -6.43 1.45
N ALA A 150 -0.37 -7.56 1.53
CA ALA A 150 -0.77 -8.32 0.33
C ALA A 150 -1.88 -7.58 -0.44
N PRO A 151 -1.73 -7.38 -1.77
CA PRO A 151 -2.80 -6.83 -2.61
C PRO A 151 -3.98 -7.79 -2.79
N GLU A 152 -3.72 -9.07 -2.69
CA GLU A 152 -4.64 -10.18 -2.88
C GLU A 152 -4.21 -11.36 -2.00
N ASP A 153 -5.05 -12.36 -1.84
CA ASP A 153 -4.69 -13.57 -1.09
C ASP A 153 -3.51 -14.28 -1.74
N ILE A 154 -2.47 -14.56 -0.94
CA ILE A 154 -1.36 -15.40 -1.37
C ILE A 154 -1.70 -16.85 -1.02
N VAL A 155 -1.98 -17.64 -2.05
CA VAL A 155 -2.46 -19.02 -1.93
C VAL A 155 -1.39 -20.00 -2.38
N ASP A 156 -1.22 -21.09 -1.64
CA ASP A 156 -0.46 -22.23 -2.10
C ASP A 156 -1.25 -22.98 -3.17
N GLU A 157 -0.83 -22.86 -4.44
CA GLU A 157 -1.51 -23.51 -5.57
C GLU A 157 -1.60 -25.04 -5.45
N THR A 158 -0.73 -25.66 -4.64
CA THR A 158 -0.70 -27.11 -4.45
C THR A 158 -1.75 -27.59 -3.47
N THR A 159 -1.96 -26.84 -2.39
CA THR A 159 -2.87 -27.21 -1.30
C THR A 159 -4.18 -26.43 -1.30
N GLY A 160 -4.22 -25.25 -1.96
CA GLY A 160 -5.32 -24.31 -1.91
C GLY A 160 -5.42 -23.53 -0.60
N GLU A 161 -4.42 -23.64 0.27
CA GLU A 161 -4.38 -22.95 1.56
C GLU A 161 -3.93 -21.49 1.38
N VAL A 162 -4.65 -20.55 1.99
CA VAL A 162 -4.28 -19.14 2.05
C VAL A 162 -3.17 -18.97 3.09
N ILE A 163 -2.02 -18.46 2.66
CA ILE A 163 -0.85 -18.21 3.52
C ILE A 163 -0.88 -16.80 4.08
N LEU A 164 -1.33 -15.84 3.28
CA LEU A 164 -1.48 -14.44 3.66
C LEU A 164 -2.75 -13.89 3.00
N GLU A 165 -3.66 -13.38 3.82
CA GLU A 165 -4.91 -12.80 3.34
C GLU A 165 -4.70 -11.41 2.73
N CYS A 166 -5.60 -11.01 1.85
CA CYS A 166 -5.65 -9.67 1.28
C CYS A 166 -5.67 -8.60 2.38
N ASN A 167 -4.91 -7.53 2.20
CA ASN A 167 -4.76 -6.43 3.16
C ASN A 167 -4.03 -6.77 4.47
N GLU A 168 -3.52 -7.98 4.65
CA GLU A 168 -2.66 -8.34 5.78
C GLU A 168 -1.20 -7.96 5.55
N SER A 169 -0.52 -7.64 6.64
CA SER A 169 0.90 -7.29 6.62
C SER A 169 1.78 -8.53 6.61
N ILE A 170 2.83 -8.50 5.78
CA ILE A 170 3.83 -9.56 5.77
C ILE A 170 4.63 -9.57 7.09
N THR A 171 4.88 -10.77 7.61
CA THR A 171 5.73 -11.00 8.79
C THR A 171 6.90 -11.92 8.45
N GLU A 172 7.86 -12.06 9.38
CA GLU A 172 8.99 -12.95 9.19
C GLU A 172 8.55 -14.42 9.13
N GLU A 173 7.56 -14.79 9.93
CA GLU A 173 6.96 -16.13 9.95
C GLU A 173 6.32 -16.48 8.60
N ILE A 174 5.57 -15.54 8.01
CA ILE A 174 4.96 -15.71 6.69
C ILE A 174 6.03 -15.86 5.61
N LEU A 175 7.11 -15.06 5.66
CA LEU A 175 8.23 -15.21 4.72
C LEU A 175 8.89 -16.58 4.81
N GLU A 176 9.07 -17.13 6.02
CA GLU A 176 9.59 -18.47 6.21
C GLU A 176 8.62 -19.54 5.65
N GLU A 177 7.31 -19.34 5.83
CA GLU A 177 6.30 -20.24 5.29
C GLU A 177 6.28 -20.22 3.75
N LEU A 178 6.36 -19.03 3.12
CA LEU A 178 6.47 -18.89 1.66
C LEU A 178 7.71 -19.61 1.12
N ARG A 179 8.85 -19.51 1.83
CA ARG A 179 10.08 -20.24 1.46
C ARG A 179 9.91 -21.75 1.53
N LYS A 180 9.31 -22.28 2.61
CA LYS A 180 9.08 -23.72 2.78
C LYS A 180 8.18 -24.29 1.69
N ARG A 181 7.19 -23.51 1.24
CA ARG A 181 6.25 -23.91 0.20
C ARG A 181 6.76 -23.61 -1.21
N ASN A 182 8.00 -23.10 -1.34
CA ASN A 182 8.62 -22.74 -2.60
C ASN A 182 7.84 -21.68 -3.42
N LEU A 183 7.09 -20.81 -2.74
CA LEU A 183 6.47 -19.63 -3.32
C LEU A 183 7.49 -18.50 -3.33
N LEU A 184 8.26 -18.43 -4.42
CA LEU A 184 9.44 -17.58 -4.51
C LEU A 184 9.17 -16.20 -5.09
N GLU A 185 8.00 -15.97 -5.67
CA GLU A 185 7.60 -14.68 -6.22
C GLU A 185 6.18 -14.35 -5.75
N PHE A 186 5.99 -13.15 -5.23
CA PHE A 186 4.71 -12.64 -4.75
C PHE A 186 4.66 -11.12 -4.78
N GLN A 187 3.47 -10.55 -4.72
CA GLN A 187 3.27 -9.10 -4.77
C GLN A 187 2.99 -8.55 -3.37
N LEU A 188 3.53 -7.37 -3.09
CA LEU A 188 3.22 -6.58 -1.89
C LEU A 188 2.98 -5.12 -2.27
N LEU A 189 2.11 -4.47 -1.52
CA LEU A 189 1.91 -3.02 -1.58
C LEU A 189 2.86 -2.32 -0.61
N TYR A 190 3.39 -1.20 -1.04
CA TYR A 190 4.18 -0.31 -0.21
C TYR A 190 3.29 0.81 0.35
N LEU A 191 3.04 0.80 1.63
CA LEU A 191 2.21 1.76 2.33
C LEU A 191 3.07 2.64 3.22
N ASP A 192 3.37 3.86 2.74
CA ASP A 192 4.10 4.87 3.49
C ASP A 192 3.13 5.95 3.96
N PRO A 193 2.98 6.17 5.28
CA PRO A 193 2.07 7.19 5.83
C PRO A 193 2.32 8.60 5.30
N VAL A 194 3.55 8.89 4.86
CA VAL A 194 3.96 10.24 4.44
C VAL A 194 3.67 10.50 2.96
N THR A 195 3.92 9.52 2.09
CA THR A 195 3.84 9.70 0.62
C THR A 195 2.57 9.14 0.01
N THR A 196 2.21 7.90 0.34
CA THR A 196 1.06 7.22 -0.24
C THR A 196 -0.17 7.26 0.65
N GLY A 197 0.04 7.43 1.97
CA GLY A 197 -1.01 7.30 2.97
C GLY A 197 -1.44 5.85 3.19
N THR A 198 -2.09 5.59 4.32
CA THR A 198 -2.56 4.24 4.70
C THR A 198 -4.09 4.17 4.83
N ALA A 199 -4.79 5.25 4.47
CA ALA A 199 -6.19 5.45 4.82
C ALA A 199 -7.12 4.36 4.28
N ILE A 200 -6.93 3.89 3.04
CA ILE A 200 -7.76 2.80 2.48
C ILE A 200 -7.49 1.49 3.22
N HIS A 201 -6.21 1.12 3.42
CA HIS A 201 -5.81 -0.05 4.18
C HIS A 201 -6.39 -0.03 5.60
N ASP A 202 -6.21 1.08 6.33
CA ASP A 202 -6.68 1.22 7.70
C ASP A 202 -8.22 1.23 7.78
N THR A 203 -8.90 1.81 6.76
CA THR A 203 -10.37 1.80 6.68
C THR A 203 -10.90 0.40 6.39
N LEU A 204 -10.26 -0.37 5.50
CA LEU A 204 -10.60 -1.77 5.24
C LEU A 204 -10.46 -2.62 6.50
N ASN A 205 -9.41 -2.43 7.29
CA ASN A 205 -9.22 -3.14 8.56
C ASN A 205 -10.24 -2.76 9.63
N ALA A 206 -10.74 -1.53 9.61
CA ALA A 206 -11.77 -1.06 10.54
C ALA A 206 -13.19 -1.47 10.11
N ASP A 207 -13.37 -1.76 8.83
CA ASP A 207 -14.64 -2.15 8.22
C ASP A 207 -14.88 -3.66 8.43
N LYS A 208 -15.94 -3.97 9.17
CA LYS A 208 -16.35 -5.35 9.45
C LYS A 208 -17.24 -5.97 8.38
N THR A 209 -17.65 -5.19 7.39
CA THR A 209 -18.49 -5.64 6.29
C THR A 209 -17.66 -6.46 5.32
N MET A 210 -18.01 -7.72 5.13
CA MET A 210 -17.23 -8.63 4.26
C MET A 210 -17.76 -8.65 2.83
N THR A 211 -19.08 -8.55 2.66
CA THR A 211 -19.73 -8.72 1.36
C THR A 211 -20.61 -7.53 0.98
N LYS A 212 -21.03 -7.51 -0.30
CA LYS A 212 -21.96 -6.51 -0.84
C LYS A 212 -23.37 -6.64 -0.23
N GLU A 213 -23.72 -7.80 0.28
CA GLU A 213 -25.07 -8.12 0.78
C GLU A 213 -25.26 -7.78 2.25
N GLU A 214 -24.18 -7.52 2.99
CA GLU A 214 -24.17 -7.02 4.37
C GLU A 214 -24.35 -5.49 4.44
#